data_f4c1a87915b49f419512f43cb8ddb788
#
_entry.id   f4c1a87915b49f419512f43cb8ddb788
#
_cell.length_a   1.000
_cell.length_b   1.000
_cell.length_c   1.000
_cell.angle_alpha   90.00
_cell.angle_beta   90.00
_cell.angle_gamma   90.00
#
_symmetry.space_group_name_H-M   'P 1'
#
loop_
_entity.id
_entity.type
_entity.pdbx_description
1 polymer ?
#
loop_
_entity_poly.entity_id
_entity_poly.type
_entity_poly.pdbx_seq_one_letter_code
_entity_poly.pdbx_strand_id
1 'polypeptide(L)'
;MVKIDSDTHFTPLDAFADLDPKYSDQGPRVVELPTGRYRIDYPARVPFVPAHIKPLRVNGRPRSDFEIEPRIDAMAEDGFDMQVLIPNNSPFYYDVEAQMGANVSRSYNKAIARVLKRYPNKFIVLPRLLCRMSIWLSGNPNSPSKSSASTR
;
A
#
# COMPACT_ATOMS: atom_id res chain seq x y z
N MET A 1 20.19 -17.25 -14.33
CA MET A 1 18.94 -16.61 -14.81
C MET A 1 18.21 -16.09 -13.59
N VAL A 2 17.88 -14.80 -13.52
CA VAL A 2 17.13 -14.21 -12.38
C VAL A 2 15.67 -14.64 -12.45
N LYS A 3 15.14 -15.18 -11.36
CA LYS A 3 13.73 -15.59 -11.23
C LYS A 3 12.98 -14.54 -10.42
N ILE A 4 11.89 -14.00 -10.98
CA ILE A 4 11.09 -12.94 -10.37
C ILE A 4 9.65 -13.43 -10.19
N ASP A 5 9.12 -13.32 -8.96
CA ASP A 5 7.69 -13.47 -8.69
C ASP A 5 6.99 -12.11 -8.86
N SER A 6 6.10 -12.00 -9.84
CA SER A 6 5.59 -10.70 -10.33
C SER A 6 4.24 -10.27 -9.77
N ASP A 7 3.59 -11.08 -8.93
CA ASP A 7 2.25 -10.76 -8.39
C ASP A 7 2.18 -11.05 -6.88
N THR A 8 2.77 -10.16 -6.09
CA THR A 8 2.79 -10.32 -4.64
C THR A 8 2.27 -9.09 -3.90
N HIS A 9 1.11 -9.21 -3.28
CA HIS A 9 0.57 -8.15 -2.44
C HIS A 9 1.35 -8.02 -1.13
N PHE A 10 1.60 -6.78 -0.71
CA PHE A 10 2.31 -6.50 0.54
C PHE A 10 1.90 -5.16 1.15
N THR A 11 1.70 -5.15 2.46
CA THR A 11 1.49 -3.94 3.26
C THR A 11 2.37 -4.02 4.50
N PRO A 12 3.45 -3.23 4.61
CA PRO A 12 4.30 -3.22 5.80
C PRO A 12 3.51 -2.97 7.08
N LEU A 13 3.93 -3.53 8.20
CA LEU A 13 3.29 -3.30 9.51
C LEU A 13 3.22 -1.80 9.85
N ASP A 14 4.24 -1.04 9.45
CA ASP A 14 4.34 0.41 9.64
C ASP A 14 3.81 1.24 8.45
N ALA A 15 3.00 0.64 7.56
CA ALA A 15 2.51 1.28 6.33
C ALA A 15 1.85 2.64 6.55
N PHE A 16 1.22 2.83 7.71
CA PHE A 16 0.44 4.01 8.03
C PHE A 16 1.00 4.81 9.22
N ALA A 17 2.24 4.54 9.63
CA ALA A 17 2.89 5.24 10.75
C ALA A 17 3.20 6.72 10.45
N ASP A 18 3.32 7.08 9.18
CA ASP A 18 3.60 8.45 8.72
C ASP A 18 2.33 9.24 8.36
N LEU A 19 1.14 8.79 8.80
CA LEU A 19 -0.09 9.56 8.59
C LEU A 19 -0.03 10.89 9.32
N ASP A 20 -0.58 11.94 8.67
CA ASP A 20 -0.80 13.23 9.33
C ASP A 20 -1.73 13.03 10.54
N PRO A 21 -1.39 13.54 11.74
CA PRO A 21 -2.18 13.37 12.95
C PRO A 21 -3.67 13.73 12.81
N LYS A 22 -4.01 14.68 11.93
CA LYS A 22 -5.41 15.05 11.67
C LYS A 22 -6.25 13.92 11.04
N TYR A 23 -5.59 12.89 10.48
CA TYR A 23 -6.24 11.72 9.90
C TYR A 23 -6.11 10.45 10.75
N SER A 24 -5.53 10.53 11.96
CA SER A 24 -5.26 9.37 12.81
C SER A 24 -6.51 8.53 13.11
N ASP A 25 -7.65 9.18 13.34
CA ASP A 25 -8.90 8.52 13.72
C ASP A 25 -9.65 7.93 12.52
N GLN A 26 -9.45 8.48 11.34
CA GLN A 26 -10.14 8.11 10.11
C GLN A 26 -9.28 7.30 9.14
N GLY A 27 -7.95 7.38 9.30
CA GLY A 27 -6.98 6.71 8.44
C GLY A 27 -6.92 5.20 8.65
N PRO A 28 -6.35 4.48 7.69
CA PRO A 28 -6.13 3.05 7.83
C PRO A 28 -5.07 2.77 8.90
N ARG A 29 -5.19 1.60 9.53
CA ARG A 29 -4.20 1.11 10.50
C ARG A 29 -4.05 -0.39 10.38
N VAL A 30 -2.83 -0.88 10.56
CA VAL A 30 -2.57 -2.31 10.68
C VAL A 30 -2.83 -2.71 12.12
N VAL A 31 -3.64 -3.74 12.32
CA VAL A 31 -4.05 -4.22 13.65
C VAL A 31 -3.67 -5.68 13.78
N GLU A 32 -2.97 -6.02 14.85
CA GLU A 32 -2.72 -7.41 15.21
C GLU A 32 -3.96 -8.02 15.89
N LEU A 33 -4.32 -9.22 15.46
CA LEU A 33 -5.43 -10.00 16.02
C LEU A 33 -4.94 -10.92 17.14
N PRO A 34 -5.80 -11.36 18.05
CA PRO A 34 -5.45 -12.32 19.10
C PRO A 34 -4.89 -13.65 18.56
N THR A 35 -5.07 -13.93 17.29
CA THR A 35 -4.55 -15.11 16.58
C THR A 35 -3.10 -14.93 16.10
N GLY A 36 -2.45 -13.78 16.36
CA GLY A 36 -1.16 -13.42 15.80
C GLY A 36 -1.18 -13.08 14.30
N ARG A 37 -2.37 -12.88 13.73
CA ARG A 37 -2.55 -12.44 12.35
C ARG A 37 -2.76 -10.93 12.32
N TYR A 38 -2.52 -10.33 11.15
CA TYR A 38 -2.74 -8.90 10.94
C TYR A 38 -3.92 -8.66 10.00
N ARG A 39 -4.57 -7.52 10.19
CA ARG A 39 -5.57 -6.99 9.27
C ARG A 39 -5.38 -5.49 9.12
N ILE A 40 -5.99 -4.89 8.10
CA ILE A 40 -6.06 -3.45 7.95
C ILE A 40 -7.48 -3.01 8.31
N ASP A 41 -7.59 -2.14 9.32
CA ASP A 41 -8.85 -1.46 9.65
C ASP A 41 -8.96 -0.18 8.84
N TYR A 42 -10.19 0.16 8.43
CA TYR A 42 -10.52 1.32 7.61
C TYR A 42 -11.63 2.16 8.25
N PRO A 43 -11.32 2.96 9.30
CA PRO A 43 -12.35 3.65 10.09
C PRO A 43 -13.23 4.63 9.29
N ALA A 44 -12.67 5.28 8.26
CA ALA A 44 -13.42 6.23 7.42
C ALA A 44 -14.35 5.54 6.40
N ARG A 45 -14.32 4.22 6.30
CA ARG A 45 -15.14 3.46 5.37
C ARG A 45 -16.27 2.78 6.12
N VAL A 46 -17.46 2.77 5.53
CA VAL A 46 -18.51 1.84 5.92
C VAL A 46 -17.93 0.42 5.86
N PRO A 47 -18.10 -0.41 6.90
CA PRO A 47 -17.42 -1.69 6.96
C PRO A 47 -17.74 -2.52 5.71
N PHE A 48 -16.80 -2.53 4.79
CA PHE A 48 -16.72 -3.59 3.80
C PHE A 48 -16.29 -4.82 4.61
N VAL A 49 -17.25 -5.70 4.87
CA VAL A 49 -16.93 -7.01 5.45
C VAL A 49 -16.04 -7.71 4.42
N PRO A 50 -14.73 -7.87 4.64
CA PRO A 50 -13.92 -8.63 3.72
C PRO A 50 -14.54 -10.01 3.66
N ALA A 51 -15.01 -10.42 2.50
CA ALA A 51 -15.28 -11.82 2.25
C ALA A 51 -14.06 -12.57 2.79
N HIS A 52 -14.27 -13.56 3.65
CA HIS A 52 -13.22 -14.29 4.35
C HIS A 52 -12.07 -14.58 3.39
N ILE A 53 -11.02 -13.78 3.47
CA ILE A 53 -9.81 -14.02 2.69
C ILE A 53 -9.20 -15.23 3.36
N LYS A 54 -9.48 -16.39 2.78
CA LYS A 54 -8.75 -17.60 3.16
C LYS A 54 -7.28 -17.31 2.90
N PRO A 55 -6.39 -17.56 3.86
CA PRO A 55 -4.98 -17.35 3.62
C PRO A 55 -4.58 -18.17 2.40
N LEU A 56 -4.09 -17.49 1.37
CA LEU A 56 -3.56 -18.16 0.19
C LEU A 56 -2.35 -18.95 0.66
N ARG A 57 -2.45 -20.27 0.67
CA ARG A 57 -1.31 -21.14 0.95
C ARG A 57 -0.64 -21.49 -0.37
N VAL A 58 0.57 -21.05 -0.54
CA VAL A 58 1.44 -21.54 -1.60
C VAL A 58 2.37 -22.57 -0.97
N ASN A 59 2.42 -23.79 -1.50
CA ASN A 59 3.19 -24.90 -0.95
C ASN A 59 2.91 -25.23 0.53
N GLY A 60 1.64 -25.03 0.98
CA GLY A 60 1.21 -25.35 2.34
C GLY A 60 1.60 -24.34 3.42
N ARG A 61 2.28 -23.25 3.09
CA ARG A 61 2.75 -22.23 4.06
C ARG A 61 1.90 -20.96 3.98
N PRO A 62 1.61 -20.30 5.12
CA PRO A 62 0.99 -18.98 5.11
C PRO A 62 1.98 -17.97 4.53
N ARG A 63 1.61 -17.25 3.47
CA ARG A 63 2.32 -16.04 3.05
C ARG A 63 1.95 -14.92 4.00
N SER A 64 2.93 -14.24 4.56
CA SER A 64 2.69 -13.00 5.28
C SER A 64 2.55 -11.85 4.28
N ASP A 65 1.39 -11.19 4.28
CA ASP A 65 1.17 -9.97 3.51
C ASP A 65 1.68 -8.73 4.24
N PHE A 66 2.18 -8.89 5.47
CA PHE A 66 2.55 -7.81 6.37
C PHE A 66 4.01 -7.85 6.87
N GLU A 67 4.60 -9.03 6.93
CA GLU A 67 5.95 -9.26 7.48
C GLU A 67 6.93 -9.59 6.37
N ILE A 68 8.04 -8.85 6.33
CA ILE A 68 8.99 -8.95 5.22
C ILE A 68 9.99 -10.10 5.40
N GLU A 69 10.42 -10.40 6.61
CA GLU A 69 11.39 -11.45 6.90
C GLU A 69 10.86 -12.84 6.53
N PRO A 70 9.67 -13.29 6.99
CA PRO A 70 9.10 -14.57 6.56
C PRO A 70 8.88 -14.66 5.05
N ARG A 71 8.65 -13.51 4.39
CA ARG A 71 8.52 -13.44 2.94
C ARG A 71 9.84 -13.72 2.24
N ILE A 72 10.94 -13.16 2.73
CA ILE A 72 12.28 -13.39 2.17
C ILE A 72 12.68 -14.87 2.30
N ASP A 73 12.34 -15.49 3.44
CA ASP A 73 12.60 -16.91 3.65
C ASP A 73 11.80 -17.77 2.66
N ALA A 74 10.52 -17.48 2.48
CA ALA A 74 9.67 -18.16 1.51
C ALA A 74 10.16 -17.98 0.07
N MET A 75 10.63 -16.77 -0.31
CA MET A 75 11.24 -16.55 -1.63
C MET A 75 12.45 -17.45 -1.86
N ALA A 76 13.33 -17.57 -0.86
CA ALA A 76 14.52 -18.40 -0.97
C ALA A 76 14.18 -19.89 -1.13
N GLU A 77 13.17 -20.37 -0.39
CA GLU A 77 12.70 -21.75 -0.48
C GLU A 77 12.02 -22.07 -1.82
N ASP A 78 11.24 -21.14 -2.36
CA ASP A 78 10.59 -21.26 -3.67
C ASP A 78 11.56 -21.01 -4.84
N GLY A 79 12.80 -20.60 -4.55
CA GLY A 79 13.87 -20.37 -5.53
C GLY A 79 13.67 -19.09 -6.34
N PHE A 80 13.00 -18.08 -5.78
CA PHE A 80 12.90 -16.74 -6.38
C PHE A 80 14.04 -15.84 -5.88
N ASP A 81 14.63 -15.10 -6.80
CA ASP A 81 15.67 -14.11 -6.50
C ASP A 81 15.09 -12.77 -6.06
N MET A 82 13.95 -12.38 -6.68
CA MET A 82 13.27 -11.11 -6.46
C MET A 82 11.75 -11.28 -6.45
N GLN A 83 11.05 -10.33 -5.83
CA GLN A 83 9.59 -10.20 -5.92
C GLN A 83 9.18 -8.79 -6.30
N VAL A 84 8.04 -8.68 -7.01
CA VAL A 84 7.35 -7.42 -7.25
C VAL A 84 6.32 -7.20 -6.15
N LEU A 85 6.53 -6.19 -5.30
CA LEU A 85 5.60 -5.84 -4.23
C LEU A 85 4.52 -4.90 -4.76
N ILE A 86 3.28 -5.34 -4.67
CA ILE A 86 2.09 -4.60 -5.10
C ILE A 86 1.29 -4.20 -3.86
N PRO A 87 0.79 -2.96 -3.77
CA PRO A 87 -0.12 -2.57 -2.69
C PRO A 87 -1.36 -3.47 -2.66
N ASN A 88 -1.79 -3.89 -1.47
CA ASN A 88 -3.07 -4.56 -1.33
C ASN A 88 -4.21 -3.69 -1.90
N ASN A 89 -5.16 -4.30 -2.62
CA ASN A 89 -6.24 -3.58 -3.33
C ASN A 89 -7.18 -2.81 -2.41
N SER A 90 -7.36 -3.26 -1.17
CA SER A 90 -8.32 -2.68 -0.23
C SER A 90 -8.05 -1.22 0.18
N PRO A 91 -6.80 -0.76 0.33
CA PRO A 91 -6.55 0.56 0.89
C PRO A 91 -6.49 1.71 -0.11
N PHE A 92 -7.09 1.61 -1.30
CA PHE A 92 -6.95 2.70 -2.28
C PHE A 92 -7.63 4.01 -1.88
N TYR A 93 -8.51 4.04 -0.88
CA TYR A 93 -9.12 5.25 -0.34
C TYR A 93 -9.59 6.24 -1.41
N TYR A 94 -10.16 5.73 -2.52
CA TYR A 94 -10.70 6.57 -3.59
C TYR A 94 -12.03 7.23 -3.21
N ASP A 95 -12.67 6.73 -2.18
CA ASP A 95 -13.98 7.12 -1.67
C ASP A 95 -13.92 8.13 -0.52
N VAL A 96 -12.73 8.52 -0.08
CA VAL A 96 -12.53 9.53 0.97
C VAL A 96 -12.09 10.87 0.36
N GLU A 97 -11.97 11.89 1.21
CA GLU A 97 -11.43 13.20 0.84
C GLU A 97 -10.05 13.06 0.15
N ALA A 98 -9.83 13.80 -0.95
CA ALA A 98 -8.66 13.65 -1.80
C ALA A 98 -7.34 13.84 -1.06
N GLN A 99 -7.28 14.81 -0.12
CA GLN A 99 -6.09 15.08 0.67
C GLN A 99 -5.76 13.94 1.65
N MET A 100 -6.79 13.31 2.21
CA MET A 100 -6.63 12.12 3.06
C MET A 100 -6.10 10.94 2.23
N GLY A 101 -6.67 10.68 1.06
CA GLY A 101 -6.18 9.64 0.14
C GLY A 101 -4.71 9.86 -0.26
N ALA A 102 -4.33 11.14 -0.49
CA ALA A 102 -2.95 11.55 -0.75
C ALA A 102 -2.02 11.22 0.41
N ASN A 103 -2.45 11.51 1.62
CA ASN A 103 -1.68 11.27 2.83
C ASN A 103 -1.47 9.78 3.09
N VAL A 104 -2.52 8.97 2.95
CA VAL A 104 -2.46 7.50 3.06
C VAL A 104 -1.46 6.92 2.05
N SER A 105 -1.53 7.34 0.79
CA SER A 105 -0.62 6.83 -0.25
C SER A 105 0.83 7.23 0.01
N ARG A 106 1.06 8.45 0.50
CA ARG A 106 2.40 8.92 0.87
C ARG A 106 2.97 8.13 2.04
N SER A 107 2.17 7.87 3.08
CA SER A 107 2.59 7.07 4.23
C SER A 107 2.99 5.66 3.81
N TYR A 108 2.14 4.98 3.03
CA TYR A 108 2.46 3.67 2.47
C TYR A 108 3.75 3.68 1.64
N ASN A 109 3.91 4.63 0.72
CA ASN A 109 5.11 4.70 -0.14
C ASN A 109 6.39 4.94 0.66
N LYS A 110 6.33 5.71 1.75
CA LYS A 110 7.47 5.88 2.66
C LYS A 110 7.83 4.57 3.37
N ALA A 111 6.84 3.80 3.83
CA ALA A 111 7.08 2.51 4.47
C ALA A 111 7.73 1.53 3.49
N ILE A 112 7.24 1.44 2.27
CA ILE A 112 7.85 0.62 1.21
C ILE A 112 9.27 1.08 0.88
N ALA A 113 9.54 2.38 0.86
CA ALA A 113 10.91 2.89 0.65
C ALA A 113 11.87 2.43 1.77
N ARG A 114 11.40 2.33 3.02
CA ARG A 114 12.19 1.76 4.13
C ARG A 114 12.51 0.28 3.87
N VAL A 115 11.56 -0.50 3.38
CA VAL A 115 11.78 -1.91 3.01
C VAL A 115 12.83 -2.04 1.91
N LEU A 116 12.72 -1.25 0.84
CA LEU A 116 13.70 -1.26 -0.26
C LEU A 116 15.11 -0.89 0.21
N LYS A 117 15.22 0.09 1.11
CA LYS A 117 16.51 0.50 1.68
C LYS A 117 17.14 -0.61 2.52
N ARG A 118 16.31 -1.37 3.26
CA ARG A 118 16.77 -2.45 4.13
C ARG A 118 17.17 -3.72 3.35
N TYR A 119 16.47 -3.99 2.23
CA TYR A 119 16.68 -5.18 1.42
C TYR A 119 16.94 -4.83 -0.04
N PRO A 120 18.10 -4.22 -0.36
CA PRO A 120 18.44 -3.85 -1.72
C PRO A 120 18.50 -5.10 -2.62
N ASN A 121 18.03 -4.97 -3.85
CA ASN A 121 18.03 -6.05 -4.86
C ASN A 121 17.12 -7.26 -4.56
N LYS A 122 16.26 -7.19 -3.55
CA LYS A 122 15.27 -8.26 -3.28
C LYS A 122 13.90 -7.94 -3.83
N PHE A 123 13.56 -6.66 -3.97
CA PHE A 123 12.21 -6.24 -4.33
C PHE A 123 12.19 -5.20 -5.44
N ILE A 124 11.22 -5.34 -6.32
CA ILE A 124 10.73 -4.31 -7.23
C ILE A 124 9.40 -3.83 -6.66
N VAL A 125 9.12 -2.55 -6.71
CA VAL A 125 7.91 -2.00 -6.11
C VAL A 125 7.06 -1.28 -7.14
N LEU A 126 5.77 -1.54 -7.12
CA LEU A 126 4.77 -0.68 -7.74
C LEU A 126 4.29 0.33 -6.69
N PRO A 127 4.67 1.61 -6.82
CA PRO A 127 4.26 2.61 -5.84
C PRO A 127 2.76 2.86 -5.94
N ARG A 128 2.18 3.30 -4.83
CA ARG A 128 0.80 3.70 -4.79
C ARG A 128 0.62 5.07 -5.45
N LEU A 129 -0.03 5.10 -6.60
CA LEU A 129 -0.30 6.33 -7.33
C LEU A 129 -1.69 6.87 -7.01
N LEU A 130 -1.78 8.18 -6.83
CA LEU A 130 -3.03 8.92 -6.68
C LEU A 130 -3.54 9.38 -8.04
N CYS A 131 -4.11 8.47 -8.81
CA CYS A 131 -4.76 8.83 -10.08
C CYS A 131 -5.90 9.85 -9.89
N ARG A 132 -6.44 9.98 -8.67
CA ARG A 132 -7.56 10.88 -8.35
C ARG A 132 -7.16 12.36 -8.22
N MET A 133 -5.88 12.67 -8.00
CA MET A 133 -5.46 14.08 -7.84
C MET A 133 -5.62 14.89 -9.12
N SER A 134 -5.49 14.28 -10.30
CA SER A 134 -5.70 14.97 -11.57
C SER A 134 -7.16 15.36 -11.79
N ILE A 135 -8.10 14.51 -11.38
CA ILE A 135 -9.55 14.78 -11.45
C ILE A 135 -9.92 15.86 -10.43
N TRP A 136 -9.35 15.82 -9.23
CA TRP A 136 -9.59 16.85 -8.21
C TRP A 136 -9.07 18.21 -8.64
N LEU A 137 -7.88 18.29 -9.23
CA LEU A 137 -7.30 19.54 -9.75
C LEU A 137 -8.10 20.12 -10.92
N SER A 138 -8.69 19.29 -11.77
CA SER A 138 -9.48 19.73 -12.91
C SER A 138 -10.91 20.11 -12.54
N GLY A 139 -11.47 19.60 -11.44
CA GLY A 139 -12.83 19.85 -10.97
C GLY A 139 -12.96 20.82 -9.79
N ASN A 140 -11.86 21.28 -9.19
CA ASN A 140 -11.88 22.16 -8.04
C ASN A 140 -11.93 23.63 -8.49
N PRO A 141 -13.01 24.39 -8.18
CA PRO A 141 -13.11 25.81 -8.53
C PRO A 141 -12.00 26.68 -7.90
N ASN A 142 -11.33 26.21 -6.86
CA ASN A 142 -10.19 26.85 -6.21
C ASN A 142 -8.82 26.36 -6.73
N SER A 143 -8.78 25.55 -7.79
CA SER A 143 -7.48 25.20 -8.40
C SER A 143 -6.90 26.43 -9.08
N PRO A 144 -5.58 26.71 -8.95
CA PRO A 144 -4.95 27.81 -9.65
C PRO A 144 -5.19 27.64 -11.15
N SER A 145 -5.92 28.59 -11.76
CA SER A 145 -6.13 28.62 -13.21
C SER A 145 -4.78 28.57 -13.90
N LYS A 146 -4.62 27.67 -14.86
CA LYS A 146 -3.49 27.76 -15.80
C LYS A 146 -3.61 29.13 -16.46
N SER A 147 -2.75 30.08 -16.04
CA SER A 147 -2.62 31.35 -16.72
C SER A 147 -2.25 31.03 -18.16
N SER A 148 -3.12 31.44 -19.08
CA SER A 148 -2.86 31.42 -20.51
C SER A 148 -1.58 32.19 -20.76
N ALA A 149 -0.48 31.49 -21.04
CA ALA A 149 0.67 32.10 -21.68
C ALA A 149 0.23 32.52 -23.09
N SER A 150 -0.24 33.78 -23.19
CA SER A 150 -0.47 34.44 -24.46
C SER A 150 0.86 34.62 -25.13
N THR A 151 1.07 33.89 -26.19
CA THR A 151 2.13 34.12 -27.18
C THR A 151 1.89 35.46 -27.86
N ARG A 152 2.81 36.39 -27.72
CA ARG A 152 3.06 37.47 -28.69
C ARG A 152 4.47 37.30 -29.18
#